data_2074c5ef62d8b972d9b32309317e1533
#
_entry.id   2074c5ef62d8b972d9b32309317e1533
#
_cell.length_a   1.000
_cell.length_b   1.000
_cell.length_c   1.000
_cell.angle_alpha   90.00
_cell.angle_beta   90.00
_cell.angle_gamma   90.00
#
_symmetry.space_group_name_H-M   'P 1'
#
loop_
_entity.id
_entity.type
_entity.pdbx_description
1 polymer ?
#
loop_
_entity_poly.entity_id
_entity_poly.type
_entity_poly.pdbx_seq_one_letter_code
_entity_poly.pdbx_strand_id
1 'polypeptide(L)'
;MHGREKSDPAIVAKKPANNAGPTAAERVERRAGTEGNAGQQSMRRAQDRDSVSQALERVRQAAKQRRKERFTALFHHINSAMLRTAFFALKRDAAAGVDGVTWQDYEADLDRRIEDLSDRVHREAYRAQPSRRRYIPKPDGRQRPLAVAALEDKVVQRATTALLNAIYEEEFLGFSYGFRPGRSQHDALDALHVGIDSRKVNHILDADIAGFFDAVSQDWLIRFVEHRIGDPRIIRLIRKWLKAGVLEDGVVTTSEWGTGQGSVISPLLANIYLHYVFDLWAARWRRREATGDMVIVRYADDIVVGFEHEADGQRFLDMMRERLAKFALTLHPEKTRLITFGRLAAAQRAKLGLGKPETFNFLGFTHICGRTRQGRFQIRRKSRRDRRSAKLREIKDELRRRILQSIPEQGRWLKLVITGYYAYHAADQLSLAWRVP
;
A
#
# COMPACT_ATOMS: atom_id res chain seq x y z
N MET A 1 25.84 -24.96 -12.49
CA MET A 1 24.55 -24.76 -13.15
C MET A 1 23.64 -23.98 -12.19
N HIS A 2 23.51 -22.67 -12.40
CA HIS A 2 22.66 -21.83 -11.53
C HIS A 2 21.26 -21.83 -12.12
N GLY A 3 20.36 -22.57 -11.47
CA GLY A 3 18.95 -22.60 -11.81
C GLY A 3 18.35 -21.18 -11.76
N ARG A 4 17.61 -20.80 -12.78
CA ARG A 4 16.83 -19.57 -12.87
C ARG A 4 15.90 -19.47 -11.67
N GLU A 5 16.14 -18.55 -10.75
CA GLU A 5 15.20 -18.17 -9.73
C GLU A 5 13.99 -17.50 -10.41
N LYS A 6 12.94 -18.25 -10.62
CA LYS A 6 11.65 -17.70 -11.03
C LYS A 6 11.04 -17.02 -9.79
N SER A 7 10.70 -15.73 -9.91
CA SER A 7 9.79 -15.09 -8.97
C SER A 7 8.50 -15.91 -8.92
N ASP A 8 7.94 -16.14 -7.72
CA ASP A 8 6.69 -16.88 -7.58
C ASP A 8 5.64 -16.29 -8.53
N PRO A 9 4.99 -17.12 -9.39
CA PRO A 9 3.86 -16.66 -10.16
C PRO A 9 2.77 -16.16 -9.20
N ALA A 10 2.01 -15.15 -9.62
CA ALA A 10 0.86 -14.71 -8.84
C ALA A 10 -0.07 -15.91 -8.61
N ILE A 11 -0.40 -16.19 -7.35
CA ILE A 11 -1.25 -17.34 -6.96
C ILE A 11 -2.65 -17.22 -7.57
N VAL A 12 -3.07 -15.99 -7.89
CA VAL A 12 -4.34 -15.68 -8.56
C VAL A 12 -4.04 -14.98 -9.88
N ALA A 13 -4.64 -15.44 -10.98
CA ALA A 13 -4.55 -14.79 -12.27
C ALA A 13 -5.04 -13.34 -12.17
N LYS A 14 -4.33 -12.39 -12.76
CA LYS A 14 -4.76 -10.99 -12.81
C LYS A 14 -6.13 -10.93 -13.47
N LYS A 15 -7.17 -10.58 -12.72
CA LYS A 15 -8.44 -10.15 -13.31
C LYS A 15 -8.17 -8.84 -14.05
N PRO A 16 -8.71 -8.64 -15.28
CA PRO A 16 -8.68 -7.33 -15.91
C PRO A 16 -9.31 -6.31 -14.94
N ALA A 17 -8.71 -5.14 -14.85
CA ALA A 17 -9.21 -4.07 -13.98
C ALA A 17 -10.67 -3.78 -14.37
N ASN A 18 -11.57 -3.80 -13.38
CA ASN A 18 -13.01 -3.58 -13.53
C ASN A 18 -13.38 -2.13 -13.88
N ASN A 19 -12.50 -1.38 -14.54
CA ASN A 19 -12.64 0.02 -14.94
C ASN A 19 -12.46 0.24 -16.44
N ALA A 20 -12.84 -0.72 -17.27
CA ALA A 20 -12.97 -0.53 -18.71
C ALA A 20 -14.46 -0.41 -19.08
N GLY A 21 -15.21 0.46 -18.38
CA GLY A 21 -16.47 0.98 -18.85
C GLY A 21 -16.25 2.45 -19.27
N PRO A 22 -16.89 2.94 -20.35
CA PRO A 22 -16.80 4.35 -20.71
C PRO A 22 -17.35 5.17 -19.55
N THR A 23 -16.49 5.96 -18.92
CA THR A 23 -16.91 7.01 -18.00
C THR A 23 -17.88 7.89 -18.73
N ALA A 24 -19.13 7.94 -18.26
CA ALA A 24 -20.11 8.91 -18.73
C ALA A 24 -19.45 10.30 -18.64
N ALA A 25 -19.25 10.92 -19.77
CA ALA A 25 -18.72 12.27 -19.85
C ALA A 25 -19.70 13.18 -19.09
N GLU A 26 -19.28 13.70 -17.97
CA GLU A 26 -19.96 14.77 -17.28
C GLU A 26 -20.10 15.93 -18.26
N ARG A 27 -21.33 16.31 -18.60
CA ARG A 27 -21.60 17.49 -19.42
C ARG A 27 -21.13 18.71 -18.65
N VAL A 28 -19.95 19.21 -19.02
CA VAL A 28 -19.46 20.51 -18.57
C VAL A 28 -20.31 21.55 -19.30
N GLU A 29 -21.10 22.32 -18.54
CA GLU A 29 -21.73 23.53 -19.07
C GLU A 29 -20.65 24.48 -19.61
N ARG A 30 -20.69 24.72 -20.90
CA ARG A 30 -19.80 25.65 -21.60
C ARG A 30 -20.09 27.07 -21.16
N ARG A 31 -19.21 27.66 -20.36
CA ARG A 31 -19.10 29.10 -20.26
C ARG A 31 -18.34 29.60 -21.50
N ALA A 32 -19.02 30.35 -22.34
CA ALA A 32 -18.43 31.03 -23.49
C ALA A 32 -17.31 31.98 -23.00
N GLY A 33 -16.08 31.83 -23.49
CA GLY A 33 -15.02 32.78 -23.28
C GLY A 33 -13.57 32.30 -23.20
N THR A 34 -13.27 30.98 -23.27
CA THR A 34 -11.88 30.49 -23.11
C THR A 34 -11.56 29.21 -23.91
N GLU A 35 -12.13 29.02 -25.08
CA GLU A 35 -12.02 27.76 -25.85
C GLU A 35 -10.60 27.48 -26.38
N GLY A 36 -9.74 28.45 -26.63
CA GLY A 36 -8.38 28.22 -27.16
C GLY A 36 -7.38 27.66 -26.14
N ASN A 37 -7.50 28.07 -24.87
CA ASN A 37 -6.49 27.71 -23.85
C ASN A 37 -6.76 26.36 -23.18
N ALA A 38 -8.02 25.98 -23.01
CA ALA A 38 -8.41 24.69 -22.40
C ALA A 38 -8.06 23.50 -23.30
N GLY A 39 -8.19 23.64 -24.61
CA GLY A 39 -7.82 22.62 -25.60
C GLY A 39 -6.31 22.36 -25.63
N GLN A 40 -5.50 23.41 -25.63
CA GLN A 40 -4.03 23.30 -25.62
C GLN A 40 -3.50 22.70 -24.33
N GLN A 41 -4.05 23.08 -23.17
CA GLN A 41 -3.67 22.48 -21.88
C GLN A 41 -4.04 20.99 -21.81
N SER A 42 -5.19 20.59 -22.35
CA SER A 42 -5.59 19.18 -22.40
C SER A 42 -4.68 18.36 -23.30
N MET A 43 -4.30 18.88 -24.48
CA MET A 43 -3.35 18.21 -25.39
C MET A 43 -1.95 18.10 -24.77
N ARG A 44 -1.44 19.16 -24.15
CA ARG A 44 -0.13 19.14 -23.46
C ARG A 44 -0.11 18.11 -22.33
N ARG A 45 -1.19 18.03 -21.53
CA ARG A 45 -1.32 17.00 -20.47
C ARG A 45 -1.31 15.58 -21.02
N ALA A 46 -1.96 15.33 -22.16
CA ALA A 46 -1.95 14.02 -22.81
C ALA A 46 -0.53 13.69 -23.31
N GLN A 47 0.14 14.60 -23.99
CA GLN A 47 1.52 14.45 -24.49
C GLN A 47 2.52 14.18 -23.35
N ASP A 48 2.46 14.97 -22.25
CA ASP A 48 3.30 14.77 -21.07
C ASP A 48 3.10 13.37 -20.49
N ARG A 49 1.85 12.93 -20.33
CA ARG A 49 1.53 11.61 -19.79
C ARG A 49 2.06 10.48 -20.66
N ASP A 50 1.94 10.61 -21.99
CA ASP A 50 2.43 9.59 -22.92
C ASP A 50 3.96 9.54 -22.93
N SER A 51 4.64 10.69 -22.96
CA SER A 51 6.11 10.77 -22.90
C SER A 51 6.67 10.19 -21.58
N VAL A 52 6.03 10.51 -20.45
CA VAL A 52 6.36 9.98 -19.12
C VAL A 52 6.13 8.47 -19.07
N SER A 53 5.00 7.99 -19.59
CA SER A 53 4.68 6.56 -19.64
C SER A 53 5.72 5.78 -20.43
N GLN A 54 6.13 6.29 -21.62
CA GLN A 54 7.17 5.67 -22.44
C GLN A 54 8.55 5.68 -21.74
N ALA A 55 8.90 6.78 -21.05
CA ALA A 55 10.14 6.87 -20.31
C ALA A 55 10.19 5.87 -19.15
N LEU A 56 9.10 5.77 -18.37
CA LEU A 56 8.97 4.81 -17.26
C LEU A 56 8.99 3.36 -17.76
N GLU A 57 8.38 3.09 -18.92
CA GLU A 57 8.40 1.74 -19.50
C GLU A 57 9.82 1.35 -19.93
N ARG A 58 10.60 2.27 -20.51
CA ARG A 58 12.04 2.01 -20.81
C ARG A 58 12.84 1.70 -19.55
N VAL A 59 12.62 2.44 -18.46
CA VAL A 59 13.25 2.17 -17.17
C VAL A 59 12.84 0.79 -16.64
N ARG A 60 11.58 0.42 -16.76
CA ARG A 60 11.05 -0.90 -16.34
C ARG A 60 11.70 -2.02 -17.15
N GLN A 61 11.78 -1.89 -18.46
CA GLN A 61 12.44 -2.89 -19.32
C GLN A 61 13.91 -3.05 -18.95
N ALA A 62 14.63 -1.95 -18.72
CA ALA A 62 16.00 -1.99 -18.23
C ALA A 62 16.11 -2.71 -16.87
N ALA A 63 15.18 -2.44 -15.93
CA ALA A 63 15.16 -3.10 -14.62
C ALA A 63 14.93 -4.61 -14.75
N LYS A 64 14.02 -5.02 -15.64
CA LYS A 64 13.73 -6.43 -15.91
C LYS A 64 14.92 -7.17 -16.52
N GLN A 65 15.65 -6.52 -17.43
CA GLN A 65 16.81 -7.10 -18.11
C GLN A 65 18.06 -7.11 -17.22
N ARG A 66 18.28 -6.06 -16.44
CA ARG A 66 19.50 -5.78 -15.68
C ARG A 66 19.27 -5.91 -14.17
N ARG A 67 18.81 -7.07 -13.73
CA ARG A 67 18.39 -7.31 -12.34
C ARG A 67 19.48 -7.10 -11.28
N LYS A 68 20.75 -7.19 -11.64
CA LYS A 68 21.89 -7.06 -10.71
C LYS A 68 22.59 -5.70 -10.78
N GLU A 69 22.24 -4.87 -11.76
CA GLU A 69 22.90 -3.60 -11.97
C GLU A 69 22.27 -2.48 -11.15
N ARG A 70 23.11 -1.52 -10.74
CA ARG A 70 22.67 -0.29 -10.09
C ARG A 70 22.33 0.76 -11.14
N PHE A 71 21.24 1.47 -10.94
CA PHE A 71 20.83 2.56 -11.80
C PHE A 71 21.52 3.86 -11.38
N THR A 72 22.45 4.36 -12.19
CA THR A 72 23.28 5.53 -11.88
C THR A 72 22.81 6.82 -12.56
N ALA A 73 21.94 6.73 -13.56
CA ALA A 73 21.45 7.87 -14.35
C ALA A 73 19.93 7.89 -14.42
N LEU A 74 19.28 8.33 -13.33
CA LEU A 74 17.83 8.35 -13.20
C LEU A 74 17.25 9.77 -13.11
N PHE A 75 18.04 10.72 -12.62
CA PHE A 75 17.56 12.03 -12.22
C PHE A 75 16.97 12.86 -13.36
N HIS A 76 17.47 12.69 -14.59
CA HIS A 76 16.95 13.36 -15.78
C HIS A 76 15.50 13.02 -16.12
N HIS A 77 14.96 11.92 -15.56
CA HIS A 77 13.56 11.57 -15.69
C HIS A 77 12.65 12.45 -14.81
N ILE A 78 13.18 13.12 -13.76
CA ILE A 78 12.42 14.06 -12.93
C ILE A 78 12.44 15.46 -13.62
N ASN A 79 11.80 15.55 -14.76
CA ASN A 79 11.67 16.77 -15.55
C ASN A 79 10.28 17.42 -15.39
N SER A 80 10.07 18.58 -16.02
CA SER A 80 8.80 19.33 -15.93
C SER A 80 7.59 18.49 -16.35
N ALA A 81 7.70 17.62 -17.37
CA ALA A 81 6.60 16.75 -17.80
C ALA A 81 6.25 15.72 -16.71
N MET A 82 7.25 15.10 -16.08
CA MET A 82 7.06 14.17 -14.97
C MET A 82 6.46 14.88 -13.75
N LEU A 83 6.96 16.08 -13.39
CA LEU A 83 6.43 16.86 -12.26
C LEU A 83 4.98 17.28 -12.50
N ARG A 84 4.64 17.72 -13.70
CA ARG A 84 3.26 18.08 -14.08
C ARG A 84 2.34 16.85 -14.03
N THR A 85 2.78 15.71 -14.54
CA THR A 85 2.04 14.46 -14.44
C THR A 85 1.84 14.03 -12.98
N ALA A 86 2.86 14.19 -12.15
CA ALA A 86 2.80 13.92 -10.73
C ALA A 86 1.81 14.84 -9.99
N PHE A 87 1.79 16.13 -10.32
CA PHE A 87 0.83 17.10 -9.77
C PHE A 87 -0.62 16.69 -10.03
N PHE A 88 -0.96 16.36 -11.28
CA PHE A 88 -2.31 15.92 -11.63
C PHE A 88 -2.70 14.56 -11.05
N ALA A 89 -1.74 13.75 -10.63
CA ALA A 89 -1.99 12.50 -9.92
C ALA A 89 -2.25 12.68 -8.40
N LEU A 90 -2.09 13.90 -7.86
CA LEU A 90 -2.44 14.22 -6.48
C LEU A 90 -3.95 14.42 -6.33
N LYS A 91 -4.47 14.16 -5.14
CA LYS A 91 -5.87 14.45 -4.81
C LYS A 91 -6.08 15.97 -4.70
N ARG A 92 -7.09 16.50 -5.40
CA ARG A 92 -7.43 17.92 -5.40
C ARG A 92 -7.80 18.46 -4.01
N ASP A 93 -8.50 17.66 -3.21
CA ASP A 93 -8.94 18.02 -1.86
C ASP A 93 -7.95 17.59 -0.77
N ALA A 94 -6.69 17.32 -1.13
CA ALA A 94 -5.68 16.94 -0.14
C ALA A 94 -5.35 18.15 0.76
N ALA A 95 -5.22 17.88 2.06
CA ALA A 95 -4.84 18.92 3.04
C ALA A 95 -3.54 19.63 2.64
N ALA A 96 -3.49 20.96 2.78
CA ALA A 96 -2.29 21.74 2.59
C ALA A 96 -1.22 21.42 3.65
N GLY A 97 0.05 21.55 3.26
CA GLY A 97 1.21 21.40 4.14
C GLY A 97 1.41 22.57 5.10
N VAL A 98 2.68 22.77 5.52
CA VAL A 98 3.07 23.90 6.38
C VAL A 98 2.97 25.24 5.68
N ASP A 99 3.14 25.26 4.36
CA ASP A 99 3.07 26.40 3.48
C ASP A 99 1.63 26.92 3.25
N GLY A 100 0.62 26.15 3.65
CA GLY A 100 -0.78 26.48 3.44
C GLY A 100 -1.25 26.38 1.98
N VAL A 101 -0.37 26.03 1.05
CA VAL A 101 -0.69 26.00 -0.40
C VAL A 101 -1.58 24.81 -0.72
N THR A 102 -2.75 25.11 -1.31
CA THR A 102 -3.69 24.08 -1.78
C THR A 102 -3.38 23.66 -3.22
N TRP A 103 -4.01 22.59 -3.66
CA TRP A 103 -3.90 22.11 -5.05
C TRP A 103 -4.42 23.18 -6.03
N GLN A 104 -5.54 23.85 -5.69
CA GLN A 104 -6.16 24.90 -6.51
C GLN A 104 -5.28 26.15 -6.61
N ASP A 105 -4.66 26.59 -5.51
CA ASP A 105 -3.73 27.72 -5.51
C ASP A 105 -2.51 27.46 -6.39
N TYR A 106 -2.06 26.22 -6.44
CA TYR A 106 -0.91 25.83 -7.26
C TYR A 106 -1.28 25.71 -8.75
N GLU A 107 -2.49 25.19 -9.05
CA GLU A 107 -3.01 25.05 -10.42
C GLU A 107 -3.13 26.40 -11.13
N ALA A 108 -3.44 27.47 -10.40
CA ALA A 108 -3.65 28.81 -10.97
C ALA A 108 -2.44 29.34 -11.79
N ASP A 109 -1.22 28.94 -11.41
CA ASP A 109 0.02 29.33 -12.10
C ASP A 109 0.94 28.11 -12.33
N LEU A 110 0.33 27.00 -12.74
CA LEU A 110 0.96 25.69 -12.76
C LEU A 110 2.23 25.65 -13.60
N ASP A 111 2.20 26.17 -14.82
CA ASP A 111 3.32 26.04 -15.76
C ASP A 111 4.56 26.71 -15.23
N ARG A 112 4.44 27.96 -14.76
CA ARG A 112 5.56 28.71 -14.17
C ARG A 112 6.08 28.02 -12.89
N ARG A 113 5.19 27.57 -12.01
CA ARG A 113 5.56 26.91 -10.76
C ARG A 113 6.26 25.56 -10.99
N ILE A 114 5.81 24.79 -11.98
CA ILE A 114 6.45 23.51 -12.33
C ILE A 114 7.82 23.72 -12.95
N GLU A 115 7.99 24.73 -13.79
CA GLU A 115 9.29 25.05 -14.39
C GLU A 115 10.28 25.53 -13.33
N ASP A 116 9.88 26.45 -12.45
CA ASP A 116 10.69 26.87 -11.30
C ASP A 116 11.06 25.69 -10.38
N LEU A 117 10.09 24.83 -10.05
CA LEU A 117 10.34 23.63 -9.23
C LEU A 117 11.34 22.70 -9.92
N SER A 118 11.18 22.45 -11.23
CA SER A 118 12.10 21.63 -12.03
C SER A 118 13.51 22.21 -11.97
N ASP A 119 13.66 23.51 -12.19
CA ASP A 119 14.94 24.20 -12.13
C ASP A 119 15.60 24.11 -10.76
N ARG A 120 14.84 24.35 -9.68
CA ARG A 120 15.36 24.20 -8.30
C ARG A 120 15.77 22.76 -8.00
N VAL A 121 15.03 21.76 -8.47
CA VAL A 121 15.36 20.36 -8.31
C VAL A 121 16.68 20.05 -9.04
N HIS A 122 16.83 20.48 -10.30
CA HIS A 122 18.01 20.19 -11.11
C HIS A 122 19.27 20.94 -10.67
N ARG A 123 19.14 22.18 -10.17
CA ARG A 123 20.24 22.95 -9.58
C ARG A 123 20.54 22.61 -8.13
N GLU A 124 19.91 21.57 -7.57
CA GLU A 124 20.04 21.14 -6.17
C GLU A 124 19.56 22.17 -5.12
N ALA A 125 18.93 23.26 -5.58
CA ALA A 125 18.37 24.32 -4.75
C ALA A 125 17.03 23.95 -4.08
N TYR A 126 16.39 22.86 -4.52
CA TYR A 126 15.17 22.34 -3.88
C TYR A 126 15.42 21.98 -2.41
N ARG A 127 14.55 22.45 -1.53
CA ARG A 127 14.57 22.17 -0.08
C ARG A 127 13.25 21.58 0.34
N ALA A 128 13.30 20.37 0.92
CA ALA A 128 12.13 19.75 1.53
C ALA A 128 11.69 20.54 2.76
N GLN A 129 10.38 20.76 2.89
CA GLN A 129 9.81 21.45 4.05
C GLN A 129 9.39 20.44 5.14
N PRO A 130 9.36 20.85 6.41
CA PRO A 130 8.79 20.01 7.48
C PRO A 130 7.35 19.64 7.17
N SER A 131 6.96 18.42 7.46
CA SER A 131 5.58 17.98 7.31
C SER A 131 4.73 18.49 8.48
N ARG A 132 3.50 18.95 8.23
CA ARG A 132 2.57 19.37 9.28
C ARG A 132 1.92 18.17 9.96
N ARG A 133 1.97 18.10 11.29
CA ARG A 133 1.31 17.07 12.09
C ARG A 133 -0.21 17.22 12.02
N ARG A 134 -0.90 16.11 11.80
CA ARG A 134 -2.36 15.95 11.91
C ARG A 134 -2.68 14.62 12.56
N TYR A 135 -3.77 14.59 13.30
CA TYR A 135 -4.22 13.37 13.99
C TYR A 135 -5.53 12.88 13.39
N ILE A 136 -5.61 11.57 13.15
CA ILE A 136 -6.84 10.90 12.69
C ILE A 136 -7.26 9.90 13.78
N PRO A 137 -8.52 9.94 14.25
CA PRO A 137 -9.00 9.00 15.26
C PRO A 137 -9.00 7.57 14.73
N LYS A 138 -8.51 6.63 15.54
CA LYS A 138 -8.62 5.19 15.29
C LYS A 138 -9.93 4.66 15.87
N PRO A 139 -10.45 3.50 15.38
CA PRO A 139 -11.66 2.89 15.92
C PRO A 139 -11.56 2.49 17.40
N ASP A 140 -10.35 2.33 17.93
CA ASP A 140 -10.05 1.99 19.32
C ASP A 140 -9.92 3.22 20.25
N GLY A 141 -10.23 4.41 19.76
CA GLY A 141 -10.17 5.67 20.49
C GLY A 141 -8.77 6.33 20.49
N ARG A 142 -7.71 5.62 20.08
CA ARG A 142 -6.37 6.21 19.93
C ARG A 142 -6.32 7.10 18.69
N GLN A 143 -5.33 7.97 18.64
CA GLN A 143 -5.08 8.82 17.48
C GLN A 143 -3.92 8.25 16.63
N ARG A 144 -4.06 8.39 15.30
CA ARG A 144 -3.00 8.10 14.35
C ARG A 144 -2.34 9.41 13.92
N PRO A 145 -1.06 9.63 14.25
CA PRO A 145 -0.35 10.80 13.76
C PRO A 145 -0.10 10.68 12.25
N LEU A 146 -0.38 11.73 11.50
CA LEU A 146 -0.04 11.85 10.09
C LEU A 146 0.86 13.07 9.87
N ALA A 147 1.80 12.94 8.95
CA ALA A 147 2.68 13.99 8.50
C ALA A 147 2.23 14.47 7.11
N VAL A 148 1.67 15.67 7.02
CA VAL A 148 1.17 16.26 5.77
C VAL A 148 2.28 17.11 5.17
N ALA A 149 2.89 16.64 4.09
CA ALA A 149 3.95 17.35 3.37
C ALA A 149 3.41 18.59 2.62
N ALA A 150 4.27 19.56 2.35
CA ALA A 150 4.01 20.67 1.45
C ALA A 150 3.65 20.18 0.05
N LEU A 151 2.93 21.01 -0.74
CA LEU A 151 2.44 20.58 -2.04
C LEU A 151 3.57 20.25 -3.01
N GLU A 152 4.61 21.06 -3.07
CA GLU A 152 5.78 20.80 -3.92
C GLU A 152 6.50 19.52 -3.52
N ASP A 153 6.62 19.26 -2.21
CA ASP A 153 7.19 18.00 -1.73
C ASP A 153 6.36 16.79 -2.19
N LYS A 154 5.02 16.88 -2.13
CA LYS A 154 4.13 15.84 -2.66
C LYS A 154 4.36 15.60 -4.14
N VAL A 155 4.55 16.66 -4.94
CA VAL A 155 4.80 16.58 -6.39
C VAL A 155 6.13 15.85 -6.66
N VAL A 156 7.23 16.32 -6.05
CA VAL A 156 8.56 15.69 -6.26
C VAL A 156 8.61 14.26 -5.73
N GLN A 157 8.01 14.00 -4.57
CA GLN A 157 7.88 12.64 -4.02
C GLN A 157 7.06 11.74 -4.95
N ARG A 158 5.96 12.23 -5.53
CA ARG A 158 5.13 11.45 -6.45
C ARG A 158 5.87 11.11 -7.74
N ALA A 159 6.60 12.07 -8.31
CA ALA A 159 7.45 11.88 -9.48
C ALA A 159 8.53 10.82 -9.20
N THR A 160 9.24 10.96 -8.08
CA THR A 160 10.28 10.00 -7.65
C THR A 160 9.67 8.62 -7.38
N THR A 161 8.50 8.54 -6.75
CA THR A 161 7.78 7.27 -6.50
C THR A 161 7.43 6.57 -7.81
N ALA A 162 6.95 7.29 -8.83
CA ALA A 162 6.62 6.72 -10.13
C ALA A 162 7.87 6.14 -10.81
N LEU A 163 8.99 6.86 -10.76
CA LEU A 163 10.28 6.42 -11.31
C LEU A 163 10.81 5.16 -10.59
N LEU A 164 10.84 5.18 -9.27
CA LEU A 164 11.34 4.06 -8.47
C LEU A 164 10.43 2.83 -8.56
N ASN A 165 9.11 3.00 -8.67
CA ASN A 165 8.18 1.89 -8.91
C ASN A 165 8.48 1.17 -10.23
N ALA A 166 8.92 1.87 -11.28
CA ALA A 166 9.30 1.22 -12.54
C ALA A 166 10.47 0.24 -12.36
N ILE A 167 11.29 0.43 -11.32
CA ILE A 167 12.43 -0.45 -11.00
C ILE A 167 12.02 -1.53 -10.00
N TYR A 168 11.46 -1.14 -8.84
CA TYR A 168 11.22 -2.07 -7.72
C TYR A 168 10.05 -3.02 -7.95
N GLU A 169 9.09 -2.70 -8.82
CA GLU A 169 8.01 -3.64 -9.18
C GLU A 169 8.53 -4.89 -9.89
N GLU A 170 9.69 -4.81 -10.56
CA GLU A 170 10.36 -5.96 -11.15
C GLU A 170 11.14 -6.81 -10.14
N GLU A 171 11.32 -6.33 -8.90
CA GLU A 171 12.04 -7.01 -7.82
C GLU A 171 11.11 -7.57 -6.75
N PHE A 172 10.04 -6.85 -6.43
CA PHE A 172 9.13 -7.26 -5.37
C PHE A 172 8.51 -8.63 -5.61
N LEU A 173 8.50 -9.46 -4.57
CA LEU A 173 8.01 -10.83 -4.66
C LEU A 173 6.48 -10.89 -4.81
N GLY A 174 5.99 -12.01 -5.36
CA GLY A 174 4.58 -12.23 -5.69
C GLY A 174 3.63 -12.14 -4.51
N PHE A 175 4.07 -12.49 -3.31
CA PHE A 175 3.27 -12.51 -2.09
C PHE A 175 3.21 -11.15 -1.35
N SER A 176 3.87 -10.10 -1.85
CA SER A 176 3.78 -8.73 -1.33
C SER A 176 2.74 -7.95 -2.13
N TYR A 177 1.73 -7.35 -1.46
CA TYR A 177 0.57 -6.71 -2.09
C TYR A 177 0.41 -5.23 -1.74
N GLY A 178 0.62 -4.84 -0.48
CA GLY A 178 0.32 -3.49 0.00
C GLY A 178 1.10 -2.39 -0.71
N PHE A 179 0.42 -1.29 -1.01
CA PHE A 179 0.97 -0.07 -1.63
C PHE A 179 1.62 -0.26 -3.01
N ARG A 180 1.38 -1.37 -3.68
CA ARG A 180 1.94 -1.66 -4.99
C ARG A 180 0.96 -1.34 -6.11
N PRO A 181 1.42 -0.75 -7.22
CA PRO A 181 0.57 -0.51 -8.39
C PRO A 181 -0.07 -1.80 -8.92
N GLY A 182 -1.38 -1.74 -9.22
CA GLY A 182 -2.12 -2.87 -9.78
C GLY A 182 -2.31 -4.05 -8.83
N ARG A 183 -2.06 -3.88 -7.51
CA ARG A 183 -2.34 -4.87 -6.48
C ARG A 183 -3.30 -4.31 -5.44
N SER A 184 -4.38 -5.01 -5.20
CA SER A 184 -5.44 -4.60 -4.28
C SER A 184 -5.41 -5.40 -2.97
N GLN A 185 -6.21 -4.96 -2.02
CA GLN A 185 -6.47 -5.72 -0.78
C GLN A 185 -7.19 -7.04 -1.09
N HIS A 186 -8.08 -7.04 -2.09
CA HIS A 186 -8.79 -8.25 -2.51
C HIS A 186 -7.86 -9.28 -3.12
N ASP A 187 -6.84 -8.87 -3.90
CA ASP A 187 -5.84 -9.80 -4.41
C ASP A 187 -5.08 -10.50 -3.28
N ALA A 188 -4.74 -9.77 -2.20
CA ALA A 188 -4.10 -10.35 -1.02
C ALA A 188 -5.03 -11.33 -0.28
N LEU A 189 -6.31 -10.94 -0.11
CA LEU A 189 -7.33 -11.79 0.51
C LEU A 189 -7.59 -13.06 -0.29
N ASP A 190 -7.66 -12.96 -1.62
CA ASP A 190 -7.87 -14.09 -2.51
C ASP A 190 -6.66 -15.01 -2.56
N ALA A 191 -5.45 -14.46 -2.59
CA ALA A 191 -4.22 -15.24 -2.50
C ALA A 191 -4.13 -16.03 -1.19
N LEU A 192 -4.51 -15.41 -0.07
CA LEU A 192 -4.57 -16.08 1.23
C LEU A 192 -5.61 -17.19 1.24
N HIS A 193 -6.82 -16.92 0.72
CA HIS A 193 -7.90 -17.91 0.63
C HIS A 193 -7.49 -19.13 -0.22
N VAL A 194 -7.03 -18.86 -1.44
CA VAL A 194 -6.60 -19.93 -2.37
C VAL A 194 -5.41 -20.69 -1.78
N GLY A 195 -4.45 -19.99 -1.17
CA GLY A 195 -3.28 -20.61 -0.55
C GLY A 195 -3.67 -21.59 0.55
N ILE A 196 -4.53 -21.19 1.50
CA ILE A 196 -4.97 -22.06 2.59
C ILE A 196 -5.87 -23.20 2.07
N ASP A 197 -6.72 -22.96 1.08
CA ASP A 197 -7.64 -23.97 0.54
C ASP A 197 -6.93 -25.01 -0.34
N SER A 198 -5.93 -24.61 -1.13
CA SER A 198 -5.20 -25.47 -2.06
C SER A 198 -4.00 -26.19 -1.44
N ARG A 199 -3.46 -25.71 -0.31
CA ARG A 199 -2.29 -26.26 0.37
C ARG A 199 -2.69 -26.93 1.67
N LYS A 200 -1.78 -27.72 2.26
CA LYS A 200 -2.01 -28.42 3.52
C LYS A 200 -1.78 -27.50 4.74
N VAL A 201 -2.35 -26.29 4.72
CA VAL A 201 -2.19 -25.35 5.82
C VAL A 201 -3.06 -25.76 7.01
N ASN A 202 -2.43 -25.91 8.20
CA ASN A 202 -3.09 -26.23 9.46
C ASN A 202 -2.78 -25.23 10.58
N HIS A 203 -1.78 -24.37 10.39
CA HIS A 203 -1.37 -23.34 11.34
C HIS A 203 -1.19 -22.01 10.63
N ILE A 204 -1.64 -20.93 11.27
CA ILE A 204 -1.50 -19.56 10.77
C ILE A 204 -0.71 -18.73 11.77
N LEU A 205 0.36 -18.12 11.31
CA LEU A 205 1.04 -17.04 11.98
C LEU A 205 0.44 -15.72 11.48
N ASP A 206 -0.27 -15.02 12.38
CA ASP A 206 -0.75 -13.65 12.20
C ASP A 206 0.26 -12.72 12.88
N ALA A 207 1.00 -11.93 12.12
CA ALA A 207 2.12 -11.15 12.61
C ALA A 207 1.97 -9.67 12.28
N ASP A 208 2.11 -8.80 13.29
CA ASP A 208 2.03 -7.34 13.24
C ASP A 208 3.37 -6.75 13.71
N ILE A 209 3.94 -5.83 12.93
CA ILE A 209 5.18 -5.14 13.30
C ILE A 209 4.82 -3.92 14.15
N ALA A 210 5.40 -3.82 15.35
CA ALA A 210 5.12 -2.74 16.28
C ALA A 210 5.61 -1.40 15.73
N GLY A 211 4.70 -0.42 15.55
CA GLY A 211 5.05 0.95 15.16
C GLY A 211 5.89 1.06 13.89
N PHE A 212 5.66 0.21 12.91
CA PHE A 212 6.54 0.00 11.75
C PHE A 212 7.06 1.30 11.12
N PHE A 213 6.17 2.24 10.74
CA PHE A 213 6.58 3.47 10.07
C PHE A 213 7.48 4.38 10.93
N ASP A 214 7.35 4.30 12.25
CA ASP A 214 8.14 5.08 13.20
C ASP A 214 9.44 4.34 13.59
N ALA A 215 9.50 3.01 13.42
CA ALA A 215 10.63 2.17 13.77
C ALA A 215 11.65 1.94 12.63
N VAL A 216 11.34 2.33 11.39
CA VAL A 216 12.25 2.17 10.26
C VAL A 216 13.55 2.91 10.48
N SER A 217 14.69 2.20 10.48
CA SER A 217 16.03 2.82 10.51
C SER A 217 16.31 3.51 9.17
N GLN A 218 16.53 4.83 9.20
CA GLN A 218 16.83 5.61 7.99
C GLN A 218 18.15 5.17 7.35
N ASP A 219 19.14 4.77 8.14
CA ASP A 219 20.42 4.29 7.63
C ASP A 219 20.28 2.97 6.87
N TRP A 220 19.56 2.00 7.43
CA TRP A 220 19.27 0.76 6.72
C TRP A 220 18.42 1.00 5.47
N LEU A 221 17.43 1.89 5.56
CA LEU A 221 16.60 2.25 4.41
C LEU A 221 17.44 2.80 3.26
N ILE A 222 18.34 3.74 3.54
CA ILE A 222 19.22 4.31 2.52
C ILE A 222 20.14 3.23 1.92
N ARG A 223 20.75 2.37 2.74
CA ARG A 223 21.57 1.25 2.24
C ARG A 223 20.77 0.32 1.32
N PHE A 224 19.50 0.02 1.66
CA PHE A 224 18.64 -0.80 0.82
C PHE A 224 18.29 -0.10 -0.49
N VAL A 225 18.01 1.19 -0.47
CA VAL A 225 17.79 1.95 -1.70
C VAL A 225 19.07 1.99 -2.54
N GLU A 226 20.23 2.26 -1.94
CA GLU A 226 21.55 2.31 -2.61
C GLU A 226 21.97 0.96 -3.22
N HIS A 227 21.41 -0.15 -2.72
CA HIS A 227 21.66 -1.47 -3.31
C HIS A 227 21.24 -1.52 -4.79
N ARG A 228 20.19 -0.80 -5.16
CA ARG A 228 19.65 -0.79 -6.52
C ARG A 228 19.77 0.57 -7.21
N ILE A 229 19.73 1.65 -6.47
CA ILE A 229 19.77 3.03 -6.97
C ILE A 229 21.17 3.60 -6.70
N GLY A 230 21.91 3.86 -7.78
CA GLY A 230 23.26 4.44 -7.72
C GLY A 230 23.31 5.93 -8.09
N ASP A 231 22.16 6.55 -8.45
CA ASP A 231 22.12 7.99 -8.73
C ASP A 231 22.14 8.79 -7.41
N PRO A 232 23.23 9.51 -7.10
CA PRO A 232 23.38 10.20 -5.81
C PRO A 232 22.36 11.33 -5.62
N ARG A 233 21.81 11.87 -6.71
CA ARG A 233 20.80 12.95 -6.65
C ARG A 233 19.47 12.40 -6.18
N ILE A 234 19.07 11.20 -6.63
CA ILE A 234 17.86 10.51 -6.11
C ILE A 234 18.03 10.18 -4.62
N ILE A 235 19.18 9.63 -4.22
CA ILE A 235 19.48 9.34 -2.82
C ILE A 235 19.42 10.61 -1.96
N ARG A 236 19.96 11.72 -2.47
CA ARG A 236 19.92 13.02 -1.80
C ARG A 236 18.48 13.53 -1.60
N LEU A 237 17.59 13.39 -2.60
CA LEU A 237 16.18 13.72 -2.44
C LEU A 237 15.53 12.92 -1.31
N ILE A 238 15.74 11.61 -1.29
CA ILE A 238 15.19 10.75 -0.23
C ILE A 238 15.70 11.19 1.14
N ARG A 239 17.00 11.44 1.29
CA ARG A 239 17.61 11.93 2.53
C ARG A 239 17.03 13.30 2.96
N LYS A 240 16.77 14.21 2.00
CA LYS A 240 16.12 15.51 2.31
C LYS A 240 14.74 15.31 2.93
N TRP A 241 13.90 14.41 2.41
CA TRP A 241 12.57 14.15 2.96
C TRP A 241 12.61 13.44 4.31
N LEU A 242 13.52 12.50 4.51
CA LEU A 242 13.69 11.81 5.79
C LEU A 242 14.13 12.79 6.90
N LYS A 243 14.96 13.79 6.56
CA LYS A 243 15.48 14.79 7.50
C LYS A 243 14.65 16.06 7.60
N ALA A 244 13.62 16.25 6.79
CA ALA A 244 12.80 17.46 6.78
C ALA A 244 12.05 17.71 8.11
N GLY A 245 11.80 16.64 8.88
CA GLY A 245 11.14 16.71 10.18
C GLY A 245 9.64 16.90 10.10
N VAL A 246 9.03 17.06 11.25
CA VAL A 246 7.59 17.27 11.43
C VAL A 246 7.37 18.49 12.31
N LEU A 247 6.53 19.41 11.82
CA LEU A 247 6.09 20.58 12.58
C LEU A 247 4.83 20.22 13.37
N GLU A 248 4.94 20.38 14.70
CA GLU A 248 3.85 20.20 15.66
C GLU A 248 3.91 21.30 16.71
N ASP A 249 2.81 21.99 16.94
CA ASP A 249 2.68 23.09 17.91
C ASP A 249 3.80 24.16 17.81
N GLY A 250 4.22 24.48 16.59
CA GLY A 250 5.26 25.48 16.32
C GLY A 250 6.71 24.94 16.46
N VAL A 251 6.89 23.67 16.85
CA VAL A 251 8.20 23.05 16.99
C VAL A 251 8.46 22.06 15.86
N VAL A 252 9.63 22.17 15.22
CA VAL A 252 10.10 21.20 14.22
C VAL A 252 10.92 20.12 14.90
N THR A 253 10.44 18.89 14.86
CA THR A 253 11.15 17.73 15.37
C THR A 253 11.70 16.89 14.23
N THR A 254 13.00 16.61 14.26
CA THR A 254 13.68 15.69 13.35
C THR A 254 13.99 14.37 14.05
N SER A 255 14.02 13.28 13.31
CA SER A 255 14.33 11.95 13.81
C SER A 255 15.26 11.23 12.86
N GLU A 256 16.12 10.36 13.39
CA GLU A 256 16.91 9.40 12.59
C GLU A 256 16.13 8.11 12.30
N TRP A 257 14.93 8.02 12.84
CA TRP A 257 14.01 6.90 12.71
C TRP A 257 12.73 7.32 12.00
N GLY A 258 12.13 6.34 11.32
CA GLY A 258 10.83 6.52 10.68
C GLY A 258 10.88 7.12 9.28
N THR A 259 9.77 6.97 8.58
CA THR A 259 9.59 7.43 7.19
C THR A 259 8.46 8.45 7.05
N GLY A 260 8.04 9.12 8.10
CA GLY A 260 6.96 10.10 8.08
C GLY A 260 5.62 9.51 7.59
N GLN A 261 4.79 9.00 8.50
CA GLN A 261 3.49 8.43 8.15
C GLN A 261 2.59 9.49 7.48
N GLY A 262 2.22 9.30 6.21
CA GLY A 262 1.42 10.23 5.40
C GLY A 262 2.19 10.91 4.26
N SER A 263 3.51 10.77 4.20
CA SER A 263 4.31 11.18 3.04
C SER A 263 4.00 10.31 1.81
N VAL A 264 4.06 10.89 0.61
CA VAL A 264 3.69 10.21 -0.65
C VAL A 264 4.67 9.09 -1.00
N ILE A 265 5.95 9.23 -0.65
CA ILE A 265 6.99 8.24 -0.96
C ILE A 265 7.10 7.14 0.12
N SER A 266 6.66 7.40 1.36
CA SER A 266 6.84 6.47 2.49
C SER A 266 6.28 5.06 2.25
N PRO A 267 5.14 4.85 1.57
CA PRO A 267 4.65 3.51 1.26
C PRO A 267 5.61 2.68 0.39
N LEU A 268 6.25 3.30 -0.60
CA LEU A 268 7.26 2.64 -1.41
C LEU A 268 8.53 2.33 -0.62
N LEU A 269 9.03 3.31 0.17
CA LEU A 269 10.20 3.11 1.02
C LEU A 269 9.97 2.00 2.05
N ALA A 270 8.77 1.92 2.62
CA ALA A 270 8.33 0.83 3.50
C ALA A 270 8.39 -0.53 2.81
N ASN A 271 7.92 -0.62 1.57
CA ASN A 271 8.00 -1.86 0.79
C ASN A 271 9.45 -2.23 0.44
N ILE A 272 10.29 -1.27 0.09
CA ILE A 272 11.73 -1.51 -0.14
C ILE A 272 12.37 -2.07 1.14
N TYR A 273 12.09 -1.46 2.29
CA TYR A 273 12.63 -1.92 3.57
C TYR A 273 12.24 -3.37 3.87
N LEU A 274 10.94 -3.68 3.81
CA LEU A 274 10.43 -5.02 4.08
C LEU A 274 10.83 -6.04 3.02
N HIS A 275 11.07 -5.63 1.78
CA HIS A 275 11.60 -6.52 0.75
C HIS A 275 12.95 -7.11 1.16
N TYR A 276 13.89 -6.28 1.62
CA TYR A 276 15.22 -6.74 2.05
C TYR A 276 15.22 -7.38 3.43
N VAL A 277 14.41 -6.87 4.36
CA VAL A 277 14.37 -7.38 5.73
C VAL A 277 13.59 -8.68 5.81
N PHE A 278 12.41 -8.73 5.22
CA PHE A 278 11.47 -9.85 5.38
C PHE A 278 11.31 -10.68 4.10
N ASP A 279 10.93 -10.09 2.96
CA ASP A 279 10.46 -10.85 1.81
C ASP A 279 11.52 -11.83 1.27
N LEU A 280 12.74 -11.36 1.02
CA LEU A 280 13.83 -12.19 0.51
C LEU A 280 14.23 -13.28 1.51
N TRP A 281 14.22 -12.95 2.81
CA TRP A 281 14.52 -13.91 3.87
C TRP A 281 13.41 -14.97 3.97
N ALA A 282 12.15 -14.58 4.01
CA ALA A 282 11.02 -15.51 4.12
C ALA A 282 10.91 -16.44 2.90
N ALA A 283 11.15 -15.90 1.68
CA ALA A 283 11.20 -16.71 0.48
C ALA A 283 12.35 -17.75 0.50
N ARG A 284 13.52 -17.38 1.05
CA ARG A 284 14.65 -18.30 1.23
C ARG A 284 14.32 -19.33 2.28
N TRP A 285 13.76 -18.94 3.42
CA TRP A 285 13.36 -19.82 4.50
C TRP A 285 12.34 -20.87 4.01
N ARG A 286 11.30 -20.45 3.28
CA ARG A 286 10.32 -21.36 2.68
C ARG A 286 10.96 -22.45 1.79
N ARG A 287 12.04 -22.14 1.09
CA ARG A 287 12.71 -23.08 0.18
C ARG A 287 13.69 -24.03 0.88
N ARG A 288 14.25 -23.62 2.01
CA ARG A 288 15.38 -24.33 2.64
C ARG A 288 15.04 -24.98 3.97
N GLU A 289 14.14 -24.36 4.73
CA GLU A 289 13.87 -24.69 6.12
C GLU A 289 12.48 -25.31 6.32
N ALA A 290 11.51 -24.95 5.47
CA ALA A 290 10.16 -25.49 5.60
C ALA A 290 10.15 -26.99 5.29
N THR A 291 9.57 -27.79 6.20
CA THR A 291 9.42 -29.23 6.05
C THR A 291 8.08 -29.64 5.41
N GLY A 292 7.13 -28.70 5.37
CA GLY A 292 5.81 -28.86 4.78
C GLY A 292 5.40 -27.67 3.92
N ASP A 293 4.13 -27.68 3.51
CA ASP A 293 3.55 -26.59 2.73
C ASP A 293 3.56 -25.26 3.51
N MET A 294 3.97 -24.20 2.85
CA MET A 294 4.02 -22.85 3.41
C MET A 294 3.45 -21.80 2.45
N VAL A 295 2.57 -20.96 2.95
CA VAL A 295 1.93 -19.85 2.24
C VAL A 295 2.31 -18.54 2.91
N ILE A 296 2.70 -17.53 2.14
CA ILE A 296 3.06 -16.20 2.65
C ILE A 296 2.18 -15.17 1.95
N VAL A 297 1.57 -14.27 2.70
CA VAL A 297 0.86 -13.08 2.19
C VAL A 297 1.23 -11.89 3.06
N ARG A 298 1.75 -10.83 2.43
CA ARG A 298 2.08 -9.58 3.09
C ARG A 298 1.34 -8.41 2.45
N TYR A 299 0.68 -7.63 3.27
CA TYR A 299 0.08 -6.36 2.87
C TYR A 299 0.65 -5.22 3.72
N ALA A 300 1.62 -4.48 3.19
CA ALA A 300 2.43 -3.52 3.95
C ALA A 300 3.12 -4.20 5.14
N ASP A 301 2.82 -3.77 6.36
CA ASP A 301 3.30 -4.32 7.64
C ASP A 301 2.44 -5.47 8.19
N ASP A 302 1.24 -5.70 7.65
CA ASP A 302 0.40 -6.84 8.00
C ASP A 302 0.92 -8.12 7.29
N ILE A 303 1.33 -9.14 8.04
CA ILE A 303 1.93 -10.37 7.54
C ILE A 303 1.11 -11.57 8.02
N VAL A 304 0.70 -12.42 7.08
CA VAL A 304 0.06 -13.71 7.39
C VAL A 304 0.87 -14.84 6.74
N VAL A 305 1.25 -15.82 7.53
CA VAL A 305 1.98 -17.01 7.06
C VAL A 305 1.25 -18.27 7.46
N GLY A 306 0.95 -19.12 6.49
CA GLY A 306 0.34 -20.44 6.70
C GLY A 306 1.37 -21.55 6.66
N PHE A 307 1.24 -22.54 7.55
CA PHE A 307 2.14 -23.69 7.66
C PHE A 307 1.35 -25.01 7.71
N GLU A 308 1.92 -26.07 7.14
CA GLU A 308 1.43 -27.42 7.32
C GLU A 308 1.71 -27.92 8.73
N HIS A 309 2.93 -27.70 9.26
CA HIS A 309 3.42 -28.17 10.54
C HIS A 309 3.58 -27.04 11.56
N GLU A 310 3.12 -27.26 12.80
CA GLU A 310 3.26 -26.29 13.89
C GLU A 310 4.72 -25.97 14.21
N ALA A 311 5.57 -27.02 14.19
CA ALA A 311 7.01 -26.87 14.43
C ALA A 311 7.68 -25.90 13.44
N ASP A 312 7.27 -25.91 12.17
CA ASP A 312 7.74 -24.96 11.18
C ASP A 312 7.28 -23.53 11.52
N GLY A 313 6.02 -23.37 11.95
CA GLY A 313 5.47 -22.09 12.38
C GLY A 313 6.23 -21.51 13.58
N GLN A 314 6.54 -22.33 14.58
CA GLN A 314 7.28 -21.88 15.75
C GLN A 314 8.72 -21.49 15.40
N ARG A 315 9.44 -22.33 14.67
CA ARG A 315 10.81 -22.05 14.21
C ARG A 315 10.86 -20.76 13.36
N PHE A 316 9.90 -20.63 12.44
CA PHE A 316 9.81 -19.42 11.60
C PHE A 316 9.59 -18.17 12.44
N LEU A 317 8.68 -18.21 13.42
CA LEU A 317 8.38 -17.07 14.30
C LEU A 317 9.63 -16.65 15.11
N ASP A 318 10.36 -17.61 15.66
CA ASP A 318 11.56 -17.32 16.47
C ASP A 318 12.67 -16.72 15.60
N MET A 319 12.95 -17.31 14.43
CA MET A 319 13.92 -16.76 13.48
C MET A 319 13.47 -15.42 12.89
N MET A 320 12.16 -15.20 12.73
CA MET A 320 11.61 -13.92 12.29
C MET A 320 11.86 -12.82 13.33
N ARG A 321 11.68 -13.10 14.62
CA ARG A 321 12.00 -12.16 15.72
C ARG A 321 13.47 -11.75 15.68
N GLU A 322 14.38 -12.71 15.59
CA GLU A 322 15.81 -12.44 15.47
C GLU A 322 16.15 -11.62 14.21
N ARG A 323 15.53 -11.98 13.08
CA ARG A 323 15.73 -11.29 11.82
C ARG A 323 15.29 -9.84 11.87
N LEU A 324 14.11 -9.57 12.39
CA LEU A 324 13.56 -8.22 12.51
C LEU A 324 14.37 -7.37 13.47
N ALA A 325 14.81 -7.92 14.61
CA ALA A 325 15.64 -7.23 15.59
C ALA A 325 16.96 -6.71 15.01
N LYS A 326 17.59 -7.45 14.07
CA LYS A 326 18.80 -7.01 13.35
C LYS A 326 18.62 -5.72 12.55
N PHE A 327 17.38 -5.38 12.22
CA PHE A 327 17.00 -4.19 11.46
C PHE A 327 16.11 -3.25 12.28
N ALA A 328 16.24 -3.28 13.60
CA ALA A 328 15.52 -2.41 14.52
C ALA A 328 13.98 -2.51 14.44
N LEU A 329 13.46 -3.64 13.98
CA LEU A 329 12.02 -3.92 13.99
C LEU A 329 11.69 -4.95 15.05
N THR A 330 10.50 -4.81 15.65
CA THR A 330 9.98 -5.75 16.65
C THR A 330 8.56 -6.18 16.31
N LEU A 331 8.22 -7.44 16.59
CA LEU A 331 6.84 -7.91 16.47
C LEU A 331 6.01 -7.39 17.65
N HIS A 332 4.75 -7.05 17.38
CA HIS A 332 3.81 -6.64 18.42
C HIS A 332 3.45 -7.86 19.29
N PRO A 333 3.76 -7.87 20.61
CA PRO A 333 3.64 -9.08 21.43
C PRO A 333 2.20 -9.61 21.54
N GLU A 334 1.22 -8.73 21.67
CA GLU A 334 -0.19 -9.11 21.86
C GLU A 334 -0.92 -9.46 20.56
N LYS A 335 -0.43 -8.96 19.41
CA LYS A 335 -1.10 -9.17 18.12
C LYS A 335 -0.47 -10.26 17.29
N THR A 336 0.79 -10.62 17.56
CA THR A 336 1.47 -11.72 16.87
C THR A 336 1.11 -13.04 17.50
N ARG A 337 0.48 -13.92 16.73
CA ARG A 337 -0.05 -15.21 17.21
C ARG A 337 0.17 -16.32 16.20
N LEU A 338 0.61 -17.47 16.68
CA LEU A 338 0.55 -18.73 15.93
C LEU A 338 -0.69 -19.50 16.40
N ILE A 339 -1.62 -19.78 15.50
CA ILE A 339 -2.92 -20.39 15.80
C ILE A 339 -3.15 -21.65 14.98
N THR A 340 -3.91 -22.60 15.53
CA THR A 340 -4.38 -23.77 14.80
C THR A 340 -5.57 -23.37 13.91
N PHE A 341 -5.35 -23.33 12.61
CA PHE A 341 -6.33 -22.87 11.61
C PHE A 341 -6.15 -23.61 10.29
N GLY A 342 -7.19 -24.28 9.81
CA GLY A 342 -7.12 -25.01 8.54
C GLY A 342 -8.04 -26.22 8.53
N ARG A 343 -7.80 -27.11 7.59
CA ARG A 343 -8.66 -28.26 7.30
C ARG A 343 -8.76 -29.24 8.49
N LEU A 344 -7.67 -29.43 9.21
CA LEU A 344 -7.58 -30.35 10.36
C LEU A 344 -7.85 -29.67 11.71
N ALA A 345 -7.93 -28.35 11.75
CA ALA A 345 -8.03 -27.58 13.00
C ALA A 345 -9.19 -28.02 13.90
N ALA A 346 -10.38 -28.27 13.33
CA ALA A 346 -11.53 -28.71 14.11
C ALA A 346 -11.32 -30.09 14.76
N ALA A 347 -10.74 -31.02 14.02
CA ALA A 347 -10.45 -32.38 14.53
C ALA A 347 -9.32 -32.38 15.57
N GLN A 348 -8.27 -31.60 15.35
CA GLN A 348 -7.16 -31.48 16.30
C GLN A 348 -7.62 -30.86 17.62
N ARG A 349 -8.40 -29.78 17.56
CA ARG A 349 -8.94 -29.11 18.76
C ARG A 349 -9.91 -30.02 19.54
N ALA A 350 -10.76 -30.77 18.82
CA ALA A 350 -11.67 -31.72 19.46
C ALA A 350 -10.90 -32.82 20.21
N LYS A 351 -9.81 -33.35 19.66
CA LYS A 351 -8.94 -34.33 20.35
C LYS A 351 -8.31 -33.77 21.63
N LEU A 352 -8.04 -32.47 21.66
CA LEU A 352 -7.46 -31.78 22.83
C LEU A 352 -8.51 -31.27 23.81
N GLY A 353 -9.80 -31.58 23.63
CA GLY A 353 -10.89 -31.02 24.44
C GLY A 353 -11.10 -29.47 24.27
N LEU A 354 -10.51 -28.88 23.26
CA LEU A 354 -10.61 -27.46 22.97
C LEU A 354 -11.86 -27.16 22.11
N GLY A 355 -12.42 -25.98 22.25
CA GLY A 355 -13.63 -25.57 21.51
C GLY A 355 -13.41 -25.42 20.00
N LYS A 356 -14.24 -24.60 19.35
CA LYS A 356 -14.17 -24.31 17.90
C LYS A 356 -12.79 -23.82 17.50
N PRO A 357 -12.36 -24.02 16.20
CA PRO A 357 -11.12 -23.47 15.67
C PRO A 357 -11.03 -21.96 15.93
N GLU A 358 -9.81 -21.50 16.16
CA GLU A 358 -9.53 -20.07 16.31
C GLU A 358 -9.80 -19.30 15.01
N THR A 359 -9.85 -18.00 15.14
CA THR A 359 -10.07 -17.08 14.02
C THR A 359 -8.98 -16.04 14.02
N PHE A 360 -8.63 -15.50 12.86
CA PHE A 360 -7.73 -14.36 12.75
C PHE A 360 -8.32 -13.26 11.89
N ASN A 361 -7.78 -12.05 12.05
CA ASN A 361 -8.24 -10.87 11.34
C ASN A 361 -7.19 -10.44 10.32
N PHE A 362 -7.60 -10.26 9.07
CA PHE A 362 -6.72 -9.74 8.02
C PHE A 362 -7.48 -8.79 7.10
N LEU A 363 -6.94 -7.62 6.84
CA LEU A 363 -7.49 -6.59 5.94
C LEU A 363 -8.99 -6.30 6.15
N GLY A 364 -9.42 -6.17 7.40
CA GLY A 364 -10.80 -5.81 7.74
C GLY A 364 -11.80 -6.97 7.77
N PHE A 365 -11.32 -8.20 7.56
CA PHE A 365 -12.13 -9.42 7.65
C PHE A 365 -11.66 -10.34 8.77
N THR A 366 -12.60 -11.07 9.35
CA THR A 366 -12.34 -12.21 10.23
C THR A 366 -12.43 -13.49 9.41
N HIS A 367 -11.35 -14.27 9.41
CA HIS A 367 -11.26 -15.56 8.75
C HIS A 367 -11.66 -16.67 9.70
N ILE A 368 -12.52 -17.58 9.25
CA ILE A 368 -13.19 -18.60 10.07
C ILE A 368 -13.09 -19.94 9.32
N CYS A 369 -12.68 -21.01 10.03
CA CYS A 369 -12.81 -22.36 9.53
C CYS A 369 -14.28 -22.75 9.45
N GLY A 370 -14.76 -23.08 8.27
CA GLY A 370 -16.14 -23.47 7.99
C GLY A 370 -16.21 -24.76 7.20
N ARG A 371 -17.45 -25.18 6.88
CA ARG A 371 -17.72 -26.30 5.98
C ARG A 371 -18.78 -25.88 4.96
N THR A 372 -18.69 -26.41 3.75
CA THR A 372 -19.73 -26.32 2.73
C THR A 372 -20.95 -27.16 3.15
N ARG A 373 -22.08 -27.04 2.44
CA ARG A 373 -23.24 -27.92 2.63
C ARG A 373 -22.90 -29.41 2.44
N GLN A 374 -21.88 -29.71 1.64
CA GLN A 374 -21.39 -31.07 1.36
C GLN A 374 -20.33 -31.56 2.38
N GLY A 375 -20.09 -30.80 3.49
CA GLY A 375 -19.14 -31.18 4.54
C GLY A 375 -17.66 -30.85 4.22
N ARG A 376 -17.32 -30.37 3.03
CA ARG A 376 -15.95 -30.00 2.66
C ARG A 376 -15.48 -28.77 3.42
N PHE A 377 -14.20 -28.71 3.75
CA PHE A 377 -13.58 -27.53 4.36
C PHE A 377 -13.78 -26.30 3.48
N GLN A 378 -14.08 -25.18 4.10
CA GLN A 378 -14.20 -23.88 3.45
C GLN A 378 -13.75 -22.79 4.41
N ILE A 379 -12.94 -21.85 3.94
CA ILE A 379 -12.65 -20.64 4.68
C ILE A 379 -13.79 -19.67 4.45
N ARG A 380 -14.36 -19.14 5.55
CA ARG A 380 -15.37 -18.10 5.49
C ARG A 380 -14.75 -16.78 5.91
N ARG A 381 -14.96 -15.74 5.13
CA ARG A 381 -14.59 -14.36 5.46
C ARG A 381 -15.82 -13.60 5.92
N LYS A 382 -15.73 -12.93 7.06
CA LYS A 382 -16.79 -12.04 7.57
C LYS A 382 -16.18 -10.67 7.87
N SER A 383 -16.87 -9.61 7.48
CA SER A 383 -16.48 -8.27 7.90
C SER A 383 -16.34 -8.18 9.41
N ARG A 384 -15.25 -7.61 9.88
CA ARG A 384 -15.01 -7.43 11.33
C ARG A 384 -16.14 -6.68 11.98
N ARG A 385 -16.60 -7.21 13.12
CA ARG A 385 -17.75 -6.65 13.86
C ARG A 385 -17.50 -5.21 14.32
N ASP A 386 -16.30 -4.93 14.82
CA ASP A 386 -15.90 -3.61 15.29
C ASP A 386 -15.93 -2.57 14.16
N ARG A 387 -15.39 -2.90 12.97
CA ARG A 387 -15.41 -2.01 11.80
C ARG A 387 -16.82 -1.77 11.27
N ARG A 388 -17.65 -2.81 11.23
CA ARG A 388 -19.05 -2.68 10.84
C ARG A 388 -19.82 -1.77 11.80
N SER A 389 -19.65 -1.98 13.12
CA SER A 389 -20.30 -1.17 14.14
C SER A 389 -19.81 0.29 14.12
N ALA A 390 -18.53 0.52 13.87
CA ALA A 390 -17.97 1.86 13.70
C ALA A 390 -18.56 2.56 12.47
N LYS A 391 -18.68 1.85 11.33
CA LYS A 391 -19.27 2.42 10.11
C LYS A 391 -20.76 2.76 10.27
N LEU A 392 -21.51 1.93 10.96
CA LEU A 392 -22.92 2.22 11.25
C LEU A 392 -23.07 3.46 12.16
N ARG A 393 -22.19 3.63 13.15
CA ARG A 393 -22.14 4.85 13.97
C ARG A 393 -21.83 6.09 13.15
N GLU A 394 -20.79 6.02 12.33
CA GLU A 394 -20.41 7.10 11.40
C GLU A 394 -21.58 7.52 10.50
N ILE A 395 -22.28 6.55 9.90
CA ILE A 395 -23.47 6.81 9.06
C ILE A 395 -24.56 7.49 9.88
N LYS A 396 -24.85 6.98 11.09
CA LYS A 396 -25.86 7.56 11.98
C LYS A 396 -25.53 9.01 12.35
N ASP A 397 -24.29 9.30 12.70
CA ASP A 397 -23.84 10.63 13.10
C ASP A 397 -23.87 11.60 11.92
N GLU A 398 -23.50 11.15 10.73
CA GLU A 398 -23.54 11.97 9.53
C GLU A 398 -24.98 12.24 9.06
N LEU A 399 -25.90 11.27 9.17
CA LEU A 399 -27.32 11.51 8.91
C LEU A 399 -27.93 12.55 9.86
N ARG A 400 -27.52 12.56 11.14
CA ARG A 400 -27.92 13.60 12.10
C ARG A 400 -27.44 14.99 11.68
N ARG A 401 -26.20 15.11 11.17
CA ARG A 401 -25.67 16.38 10.65
C ARG A 401 -26.42 16.86 9.41
N ARG A 402 -26.94 15.92 8.61
CA ARG A 402 -27.66 16.18 7.36
C ARG A 402 -29.18 16.28 7.53
N ILE A 403 -29.68 16.33 8.77
CA ILE A 403 -31.14 16.30 9.05
C ILE A 403 -31.94 17.41 8.36
N LEU A 404 -31.28 18.56 8.10
CA LEU A 404 -31.89 19.71 7.40
C LEU A 404 -31.76 19.65 5.88
N GLN A 405 -31.01 18.66 5.33
CA GLN A 405 -30.90 18.46 3.88
C GLN A 405 -32.17 17.75 3.35
N SER A 406 -32.46 17.97 2.07
CA SER A 406 -33.59 17.28 1.43
C SER A 406 -33.39 15.75 1.42
N ILE A 407 -34.52 15.00 1.47
CA ILE A 407 -34.48 13.52 1.44
C ILE A 407 -33.70 12.98 0.22
N PRO A 408 -33.86 13.55 -1.02
CA PRO A 408 -33.09 13.10 -2.16
C PRO A 408 -31.58 13.30 -2.01
N GLU A 409 -31.12 14.37 -1.34
CA GLU A 409 -29.71 14.63 -1.08
C GLU A 409 -29.13 13.65 -0.08
N GLN A 410 -29.84 13.42 1.02
CA GLN A 410 -29.47 12.39 2.00
C GLN A 410 -29.40 11.00 1.34
N GLY A 411 -30.37 10.68 0.48
CA GLY A 411 -30.44 9.42 -0.25
C GLY A 411 -29.26 9.24 -1.22
N ARG A 412 -28.90 10.27 -1.98
CA ARG A 412 -27.71 10.22 -2.87
C ARG A 412 -26.43 9.98 -2.08
N TRP A 413 -26.21 10.72 -1.00
CA TRP A 413 -25.06 10.51 -0.13
C TRP A 413 -25.02 9.09 0.46
N LEU A 414 -26.13 8.62 1.02
CA LEU A 414 -26.21 7.31 1.63
C LEU A 414 -25.96 6.19 0.60
N LYS A 415 -26.51 6.33 -0.61
CA LYS A 415 -26.23 5.41 -1.73
C LYS A 415 -24.73 5.30 -2.04
N LEU A 416 -24.00 6.42 -2.13
CA LEU A 416 -22.56 6.41 -2.36
C LEU A 416 -21.80 5.70 -1.25
N VAL A 417 -22.14 5.98 0.01
CA VAL A 417 -21.48 5.36 1.19
C VAL A 417 -21.74 3.86 1.23
N ILE A 418 -22.99 3.43 1.02
CA ILE A 418 -23.38 2.01 1.04
C ILE A 418 -22.76 1.27 -0.15
N THR A 419 -22.79 1.86 -1.35
CA THR A 419 -22.17 1.25 -2.54
C THR A 419 -20.67 1.04 -2.32
N GLY A 420 -19.96 2.04 -1.79
CA GLY A 420 -18.53 1.91 -1.46
C GLY A 420 -18.25 0.84 -0.40
N TYR A 421 -19.12 0.76 0.62
CA TYR A 421 -18.99 -0.28 1.65
C TYR A 421 -19.20 -1.69 1.07
N TYR A 422 -20.23 -1.89 0.26
CA TYR A 422 -20.47 -3.18 -0.38
C TYR A 422 -19.44 -3.54 -1.42
N ALA A 423 -18.92 -2.60 -2.19
CA ALA A 423 -17.83 -2.84 -3.13
C ALA A 423 -16.61 -3.47 -2.45
N TYR A 424 -16.33 -3.08 -1.20
CA TYR A 424 -15.25 -3.67 -0.42
C TYR A 424 -15.67 -4.98 0.28
N HIS A 425 -16.82 -5.01 0.96
CA HIS A 425 -17.18 -6.07 1.89
C HIS A 425 -18.03 -7.20 1.27
N ALA A 426 -18.71 -6.97 0.13
CA ALA A 426 -19.59 -7.96 -0.51
C ALA A 426 -18.93 -8.68 -1.71
N ALA A 427 -17.73 -8.29 -2.13
CA ALA A 427 -17.02 -8.91 -3.26
C ALA A 427 -16.89 -10.44 -3.14
N ASP A 428 -16.88 -10.96 -1.89
CA ASP A 428 -16.78 -12.40 -1.63
C ASP A 428 -18.08 -13.19 -1.82
N GLN A 429 -19.24 -12.55 -1.60
CA GLN A 429 -20.53 -13.23 -1.74
C GLN A 429 -20.97 -13.36 -3.20
N LEU A 430 -20.55 -12.42 -4.05
CA LEU A 430 -20.86 -12.43 -5.47
C LEU A 430 -19.98 -13.39 -6.27
N SER A 431 -18.71 -13.61 -5.86
CA SER A 431 -17.81 -14.53 -6.57
C SER A 431 -18.19 -16.01 -6.39
N LEU A 432 -18.90 -16.35 -5.34
CA LEU A 432 -19.42 -17.70 -5.09
C LEU A 432 -20.76 -17.98 -5.80
N ALA A 433 -21.56 -16.95 -6.09
CA ALA A 433 -22.84 -17.07 -6.78
C ALA A 433 -22.69 -17.29 -8.30
N TRP A 434 -21.53 -16.92 -8.89
CA TRP A 434 -21.25 -17.07 -10.33
C TRP A 434 -20.43 -18.31 -10.71
N ARG A 435 -20.18 -19.21 -9.74
CA ARG A 435 -19.53 -20.52 -9.98
C ARG A 435 -20.54 -21.67 -9.82
N VAL A 436 -21.72 -21.53 -10.42
CA VAL A 436 -22.62 -22.66 -10.65
C VAL A 436 -22.72 -22.81 -12.18
N PRO A 437 -22.51 -24.03 -12.71
CA PRO A 437 -22.40 -24.32 -14.11
C PRO A 437 -23.66 -23.99 -14.89
#